data_e406c4013d7ef1d45fe1ff52e1f9dc50
#
_entry.id   e406c4013d7ef1d45fe1ff52e1f9dc50
#
_cell.length_a   1.000
_cell.length_b   1.000
_cell.length_c   1.000
_cell.angle_alpha   90.00
_cell.angle_beta   90.00
_cell.angle_gamma   90.00
#
_symmetry.space_group_name_H-M   'P 1'
#
loop_
_entity.id
_entity.type
_entity.pdbx_description
1 polymer ?
#
loop_
_entity_poly.entity_id
_entity_poly.type
_entity_poly.pdbx_seq_one_letter_code
_entity_poly.pdbx_strand_id
1 'polypeptide(L)'
;MSRAEFAAALMIVVMAAAVGRAASAGAVECQVAVFAADVTIPLGHRCMGILPRKSERIVDPLYAHGVVLLGGGEPIVLLAVDWCEIRNGAYDQWRDALAKAAGTSQERVLVASLHQHDAPVTDSGAAEILTAAGLDGELFDVQFQAETIARVATALADSLSLAQPITHIGMGQARVARIASNRRMVAADGSVNFNRGSNSGGDAICRDAPEGEIDPFLKTISFWNEDKPIVAIQNYATHPMSYYGRGEVTSDFVGLARERRQRDDLSVRQIYFTGCGGDVTAGKYNAGTPDDRRALTERLYQAMVAAWENTRRVPLEKIDFRSAAVQFEFHPRPGLSESALQAAVADESLTTEQRILAAMGLSSRRRVAAGQPIDVPCVDFGAAQIVLLPGESFVGFQLTAQQLRPDSFVMAIGYGESWTGYVPTESAFNDGFTNDWLWVAPGSEARLSAALRQVLAGD
;
A
#
# COMPACT_ATOMS: atom_id res chain seq x y z
N MET A 1 -93.53 -40.97 14.61
CA MET A 1 -93.30 -39.68 13.89
C MET A 1 -92.32 -38.90 14.70
N SER A 2 -91.28 -38.69 14.18
CA SER A 2 -90.41 -37.55 13.90
C SER A 2 -88.90 -37.87 14.09
N ARG A 3 -88.33 -37.78 13.13
CA ARG A 3 -87.05 -37.32 12.56
C ARG A 3 -85.92 -37.07 13.58
N ALA A 4 -84.93 -37.95 13.49
CA ALA A 4 -83.59 -37.70 14.00
C ALA A 4 -82.71 -37.10 12.87
N GLU A 5 -82.19 -35.90 13.10
CA GLU A 5 -81.24 -35.28 12.19
C GLU A 5 -79.83 -35.55 12.73
N PHE A 6 -79.01 -36.20 11.91
CA PHE A 6 -77.56 -36.38 12.10
C PHE A 6 -76.87 -35.08 11.83
N ALA A 7 -76.13 -34.59 12.81
CA ALA A 7 -75.07 -33.55 12.60
C ALA A 7 -73.75 -34.19 12.64
N ALA A 8 -73.07 -34.27 11.47
CA ALA A 8 -71.71 -34.68 11.32
C ALA A 8 -70.81 -33.50 11.58
N ALA A 9 -69.99 -33.51 12.65
CA ALA A 9 -69.03 -32.55 12.94
C ALA A 9 -67.70 -32.90 12.15
N LEU A 10 -67.38 -32.06 11.19
CA LEU A 10 -66.11 -32.14 10.43
C LEU A 10 -65.00 -31.53 11.27
N MET A 11 -64.15 -32.38 11.85
CA MET A 11 -62.91 -31.96 12.55
C MET A 11 -61.85 -31.66 11.50
N ILE A 12 -61.55 -30.39 11.21
CA ILE A 12 -60.40 -29.96 10.41
C ILE A 12 -59.19 -29.96 11.33
N VAL A 13 -58.30 -30.96 11.15
CA VAL A 13 -56.97 -30.98 11.78
C VAL A 13 -56.08 -30.06 10.96
N VAL A 14 -55.82 -28.84 11.47
CA VAL A 14 -54.79 -27.96 10.95
C VAL A 14 -53.44 -28.47 11.45
N MET A 15 -52.69 -29.24 10.61
CA MET A 15 -51.30 -29.50 10.82
C MET A 15 -50.52 -28.19 10.55
N ALA A 16 -50.14 -27.49 11.61
CA ALA A 16 -49.14 -26.44 11.53
C ALA A 16 -47.78 -27.10 11.28
N ALA A 17 -47.35 -27.11 10.02
CA ALA A 17 -45.98 -27.46 9.67
C ALA A 17 -45.05 -26.36 10.27
N ALA A 18 -44.51 -26.65 11.44
CA ALA A 18 -43.38 -25.91 11.97
C ALA A 18 -42.19 -26.16 11.03
N VAL A 19 -41.96 -25.26 10.06
CA VAL A 19 -40.72 -25.19 9.32
C VAL A 19 -39.66 -24.75 10.34
N GLY A 20 -39.06 -25.74 10.96
CA GLY A 20 -37.85 -25.51 11.76
C GLY A 20 -36.80 -24.92 10.85
N ARG A 21 -36.57 -23.61 11.00
CA ARG A 21 -35.38 -22.98 10.50
C ARG A 21 -34.20 -23.66 11.22
N ALA A 22 -33.57 -24.63 10.56
CA ALA A 22 -32.28 -25.14 11.02
C ALA A 22 -31.39 -23.91 11.17
N ALA A 23 -31.03 -23.56 12.40
CA ALA A 23 -29.98 -22.62 12.66
C ALA A 23 -28.74 -23.24 12.03
N SER A 24 -28.31 -22.73 10.87
CA SER A 24 -26.99 -23.01 10.33
C SER A 24 -26.00 -22.66 11.43
N ALA A 25 -25.12 -23.59 11.77
CA ALA A 25 -23.98 -23.33 12.64
C ALA A 25 -23.39 -22.01 12.16
N GLY A 26 -23.33 -21.02 13.09
CA GLY A 26 -23.20 -19.61 12.79
C GLY A 26 -22.12 -19.33 11.75
N ALA A 27 -22.55 -18.90 10.57
CA ALA A 27 -21.64 -18.22 9.64
C ALA A 27 -21.04 -17.03 10.43
N VAL A 28 -19.73 -17.00 10.55
CA VAL A 28 -19.04 -15.88 11.20
C VAL A 28 -19.43 -14.63 10.43
N GLU A 29 -20.12 -13.69 11.09
CA GLU A 29 -20.57 -12.48 10.45
C GLU A 29 -19.38 -11.57 10.18
N CYS A 30 -18.92 -11.52 8.91
CA CYS A 30 -17.85 -10.63 8.51
C CYS A 30 -18.32 -9.18 8.54
N GLN A 31 -17.47 -8.29 9.07
CA GLN A 31 -17.77 -6.86 9.16
C GLN A 31 -16.56 -6.03 8.72
N VAL A 32 -16.80 -4.79 8.30
CA VAL A 32 -15.76 -3.80 8.02
C VAL A 32 -16.04 -2.51 8.76
N ALA A 33 -15.04 -2.02 9.49
CA ALA A 33 -14.98 -0.65 9.97
C ALA A 33 -14.09 0.17 9.03
N VAL A 34 -14.48 1.42 8.75
CA VAL A 34 -13.73 2.30 7.83
C VAL A 34 -13.34 3.56 8.59
N PHE A 35 -12.08 3.94 8.51
CA PHE A 35 -11.56 5.13 9.20
C PHE A 35 -10.64 5.96 8.31
N ALA A 36 -10.49 7.23 8.67
CA ALA A 36 -9.52 8.13 8.06
C ALA A 36 -9.10 9.20 9.07
N ALA A 37 -7.87 9.68 8.93
CA ALA A 37 -7.37 10.79 9.72
C ALA A 37 -6.45 11.68 8.88
N ASP A 38 -6.39 12.97 9.21
CA ASP A 38 -5.45 13.92 8.63
C ASP A 38 -4.03 13.62 9.13
N VAL A 39 -3.10 13.47 8.18
CA VAL A 39 -1.67 13.24 8.44
C VAL A 39 -0.80 14.27 7.73
N THR A 40 -1.37 15.43 7.41
CA THR A 40 -0.70 16.53 6.72
C THR A 40 0.45 17.05 7.56
N ILE A 41 1.66 17.06 6.99
CA ILE A 41 2.84 17.62 7.66
C ILE A 41 2.76 19.14 7.83
N PRO A 42 3.33 19.69 8.91
CA PRO A 42 3.40 21.13 9.09
C PRO A 42 4.35 21.78 8.08
N LEU A 43 4.20 23.11 7.89
CA LEU A 43 5.16 23.88 7.10
C LEU A 43 6.54 23.85 7.78
N GLY A 44 7.59 23.84 6.98
CA GLY A 44 8.98 23.69 7.43
C GLY A 44 9.43 22.24 7.61
N HIS A 45 8.54 21.26 7.42
CA HIS A 45 8.89 19.84 7.45
C HIS A 45 9.60 19.41 6.16
N ARG A 46 10.57 18.48 6.26
CA ARG A 46 11.27 17.95 5.08
C ARG A 46 10.40 16.93 4.32
N CYS A 47 10.41 17.01 2.99
CA CYS A 47 9.77 16.03 2.12
C CYS A 47 10.79 15.01 1.63
N MET A 48 10.36 13.76 1.34
CA MET A 48 11.19 12.65 0.86
C MET A 48 12.44 12.37 1.71
N GLY A 49 12.54 12.93 2.90
CA GLY A 49 13.71 12.79 3.80
C GLY A 49 14.97 13.53 3.35
N ILE A 50 15.21 13.70 2.05
CA ILE A 50 16.44 14.28 1.48
C ILE A 50 16.20 15.46 0.53
N LEU A 51 14.98 15.94 0.34
CA LEU A 51 14.79 17.16 -0.47
C LEU A 51 15.28 18.37 0.31
N PRO A 52 16.19 19.19 -0.28
CA PRO A 52 16.77 20.34 0.45
C PRO A 52 15.70 21.38 0.80
N ARG A 53 14.72 21.56 -0.07
CA ARG A 53 13.61 22.48 0.16
C ARG A 53 12.55 21.84 1.04
N LYS A 54 12.35 22.40 2.23
CA LYS A 54 11.30 22.00 3.16
C LYS A 54 9.93 22.51 2.69
N SER A 55 8.85 21.98 3.26
CA SER A 55 7.47 22.36 2.92
C SER A 55 7.21 23.84 3.19
N GLU A 56 6.69 24.56 2.18
CA GLU A 56 6.37 25.99 2.23
C GLU A 56 4.87 26.26 2.12
N ARG A 57 4.13 25.34 1.48
CA ARG A 57 2.67 25.40 1.39
C ARG A 57 2.05 24.02 1.28
N ILE A 58 0.80 23.92 1.68
CA ILE A 58 -0.03 22.72 1.49
C ILE A 58 -0.92 22.98 0.27
N VAL A 59 -0.75 22.16 -0.79
CA VAL A 59 -1.54 22.21 -2.03
C VAL A 59 -2.83 21.43 -1.86
N ASP A 60 -2.71 20.22 -1.30
CA ASP A 60 -3.81 19.40 -0.84
C ASP A 60 -3.38 18.64 0.43
N PRO A 61 -4.33 18.35 1.33
CA PRO A 61 -4.02 17.66 2.58
C PRO A 61 -3.63 16.20 2.35
N LEU A 62 -2.85 15.65 3.29
CA LEU A 62 -2.47 14.24 3.32
C LEU A 62 -3.35 13.49 4.32
N TYR A 63 -3.77 12.28 3.95
CA TYR A 63 -4.62 11.44 4.79
C TYR A 63 -4.02 10.06 5.02
N ALA A 64 -4.40 9.45 6.14
CA ALA A 64 -4.36 8.02 6.35
C ALA A 64 -5.77 7.48 6.17
N HIS A 65 -5.95 6.50 5.28
CA HIS A 65 -7.23 5.85 5.01
C HIS A 65 -7.12 4.36 5.30
N GLY A 66 -8.01 3.82 6.11
CA GLY A 66 -7.92 2.42 6.49
C GLY A 66 -9.26 1.72 6.65
N VAL A 67 -9.14 0.39 6.72
CA VAL A 67 -10.24 -0.51 7.09
C VAL A 67 -9.78 -1.47 8.18
N VAL A 68 -10.72 -1.88 9.02
CA VAL A 68 -10.57 -3.02 9.92
C VAL A 68 -11.54 -4.10 9.49
N LEU A 69 -11.02 -5.28 9.13
CA LEU A 69 -11.79 -6.46 8.78
C LEU A 69 -12.00 -7.31 10.03
N LEU A 70 -13.24 -7.65 10.33
CA LEU A 70 -13.67 -8.40 11.49
C LEU A 70 -14.40 -9.69 11.05
N GLY A 71 -14.35 -10.72 11.89
CA GLY A 71 -15.07 -11.98 11.64
C GLY A 71 -14.20 -13.12 11.08
N GLY A 72 -12.96 -12.87 10.66
CA GLY A 72 -11.98 -13.88 10.26
C GLY A 72 -10.98 -14.26 11.36
N GLY A 73 -11.40 -14.29 12.62
CA GLY A 73 -10.51 -14.44 13.77
C GLY A 73 -10.16 -13.08 14.39
N GLU A 74 -8.88 -12.87 14.76
CA GLU A 74 -8.44 -11.55 15.22
C GLU A 74 -8.57 -10.49 14.11
N PRO A 75 -8.85 -9.21 14.46
CA PRO A 75 -8.99 -8.14 13.49
C PRO A 75 -7.79 -8.01 12.53
N ILE A 76 -8.05 -7.63 11.29
CA ILE A 76 -7.03 -7.33 10.28
C ILE A 76 -7.17 -5.86 9.90
N VAL A 77 -6.06 -5.11 9.99
CA VAL A 77 -6.03 -3.69 9.65
C VAL A 77 -5.29 -3.50 8.34
N LEU A 78 -5.91 -2.79 7.39
CA LEU A 78 -5.24 -2.28 6.18
C LEU A 78 -5.23 -0.76 6.25
N LEU A 79 -4.05 -0.14 6.12
CA LEU A 79 -3.88 1.30 6.18
C LEU A 79 -3.00 1.82 5.05
N ALA A 80 -3.53 2.72 4.24
CA ALA A 80 -2.79 3.53 3.28
C ALA A 80 -2.49 4.90 3.89
N VAL A 81 -1.23 5.30 3.92
CA VAL A 81 -0.76 6.60 4.46
C VAL A 81 -0.21 7.44 3.31
N ASP A 82 -0.72 8.65 3.14
CA ASP A 82 -0.26 9.58 2.10
C ASP A 82 1.14 10.15 2.39
N TRP A 83 2.05 9.30 2.83
CA TRP A 83 3.45 9.60 3.09
C TRP A 83 4.37 8.94 2.06
N CYS A 84 5.63 9.41 1.98
CA CYS A 84 6.61 8.83 1.07
C CYS A 84 7.06 7.45 1.54
N GLU A 85 7.62 7.35 2.76
CA GLU A 85 8.05 6.09 3.35
C GLU A 85 7.89 6.08 4.87
N ILE A 86 7.61 4.90 5.41
CA ILE A 86 7.64 4.60 6.84
C ILE A 86 8.60 3.43 7.04
N ARG A 87 9.64 3.60 7.87
CA ARG A 87 10.79 2.71 7.93
C ARG A 87 11.17 2.32 9.34
N ASN A 88 11.74 1.12 9.48
CA ASN A 88 12.41 0.67 10.70
C ASN A 88 11.54 0.86 11.95
N GLY A 89 12.08 1.47 13.02
CA GLY A 89 11.33 1.70 14.26
C GLY A 89 10.08 2.56 14.10
N ALA A 90 10.03 3.47 13.11
CA ALA A 90 8.81 4.22 12.82
C ALA A 90 7.70 3.31 12.29
N TYR A 91 8.02 2.34 11.44
CA TYR A 91 7.08 1.35 10.94
C TYR A 91 6.54 0.45 12.08
N ASP A 92 7.43 0.00 12.96
CA ASP A 92 7.04 -0.79 14.13
C ASP A 92 6.10 0.00 15.06
N GLN A 93 6.36 1.30 15.27
CA GLN A 93 5.50 2.18 16.08
C GLN A 93 4.09 2.32 15.49
N TRP A 94 3.96 2.48 14.17
CA TRP A 94 2.66 2.50 13.50
C TRP A 94 1.90 1.20 13.72
N ARG A 95 2.53 0.05 13.46
CA ARG A 95 1.89 -1.27 13.62
C ARG A 95 1.49 -1.56 15.06
N ASP A 96 2.35 -1.22 16.03
CA ASP A 96 2.09 -1.45 17.46
C ASP A 96 0.87 -0.64 17.95
N ALA A 97 0.82 0.64 17.61
CA ALA A 97 -0.29 1.51 18.02
C ALA A 97 -1.63 1.07 17.41
N LEU A 98 -1.64 0.69 16.13
CA LEU A 98 -2.85 0.25 15.44
C LEU A 98 -3.28 -1.16 15.90
N ALA A 99 -2.32 -2.06 16.17
CA ALA A 99 -2.61 -3.38 16.72
C ALA A 99 -3.29 -3.26 18.09
N LYS A 100 -2.78 -2.40 18.97
CA LYS A 100 -3.40 -2.10 20.27
C LYS A 100 -4.81 -1.53 20.13
N ALA A 101 -4.99 -0.57 19.19
CA ALA A 101 -6.29 0.07 18.97
C ALA A 101 -7.33 -0.92 18.40
N ALA A 102 -6.92 -1.84 17.53
CA ALA A 102 -7.78 -2.85 16.94
C ALA A 102 -7.98 -4.11 17.81
N GLY A 103 -7.17 -4.31 18.86
CA GLY A 103 -7.17 -5.54 19.66
C GLY A 103 -6.64 -6.75 18.88
N THR A 104 -5.53 -6.59 18.15
CA THR A 104 -4.92 -7.62 17.29
C THR A 104 -3.40 -7.66 17.44
N SER A 105 -2.73 -8.56 16.72
CA SER A 105 -1.27 -8.63 16.65
C SER A 105 -0.68 -7.70 15.57
N GLN A 106 0.59 -7.31 15.72
CA GLN A 106 1.28 -6.44 14.75
C GLN A 106 1.32 -7.03 13.34
N GLU A 107 1.47 -8.34 13.18
CA GLU A 107 1.54 -8.98 11.87
C GLU A 107 0.23 -8.83 11.05
N ARG A 108 -0.90 -8.60 11.75
CA ARG A 108 -2.22 -8.36 11.14
C ARG A 108 -2.48 -6.89 10.81
N VAL A 109 -1.48 -6.04 10.97
CA VAL A 109 -1.54 -4.61 10.63
C VAL A 109 -0.71 -4.36 9.38
N LEU A 110 -1.39 -4.20 8.25
CA LEU A 110 -0.83 -3.93 6.94
C LEU A 110 -0.79 -2.41 6.71
N VAL A 111 0.36 -1.79 6.94
CA VAL A 111 0.59 -0.36 6.69
C VAL A 111 1.37 -0.21 5.39
N ALA A 112 0.88 0.58 4.47
CA ALA A 112 1.57 0.94 3.24
C ALA A 112 1.62 2.46 3.06
N SER A 113 2.76 2.96 2.63
CA SER A 113 2.89 4.35 2.20
C SER A 113 2.35 4.52 0.78
N LEU A 114 1.82 5.70 0.48
CA LEU A 114 1.44 6.05 -0.89
C LEU A 114 2.68 6.22 -1.78
N HIS A 115 3.79 6.65 -1.19
CA HIS A 115 5.11 6.88 -1.80
C HIS A 115 5.20 8.07 -2.76
N GLN A 116 4.30 9.07 -2.66
CA GLN A 116 4.54 10.34 -3.34
C GLN A 116 5.64 11.14 -2.62
N HIS A 117 6.35 12.01 -3.35
CA HIS A 117 7.59 12.59 -2.85
C HIS A 117 7.44 13.96 -2.16
N ASP A 118 6.29 14.63 -2.29
CA ASP A 118 5.99 15.86 -1.56
C ASP A 118 5.37 15.58 -0.17
N ALA A 119 5.91 14.56 0.51
CA ALA A 119 5.48 14.03 1.80
C ALA A 119 6.69 13.44 2.57
N PRO A 120 6.56 13.14 3.87
CA PRO A 120 7.69 12.76 4.70
C PRO A 120 8.20 11.34 4.45
N VAL A 121 9.46 11.13 4.78
CA VAL A 121 10.05 9.82 5.12
C VAL A 121 10.27 9.80 6.62
N THR A 122 9.87 8.73 7.31
CA THR A 122 10.06 8.58 8.75
C THR A 122 10.86 7.32 9.08
N ASP A 123 11.88 7.48 9.94
CA ASP A 123 12.76 6.41 10.42
C ASP A 123 13.27 6.80 11.81
N SER A 124 12.71 6.21 12.86
CA SER A 124 13.04 6.56 14.25
C SER A 124 14.51 6.29 14.59
N GLY A 125 15.09 5.19 14.08
CA GLY A 125 16.49 4.88 14.29
C GLY A 125 17.44 5.86 13.60
N ALA A 126 17.08 6.32 12.38
CA ALA A 126 17.83 7.37 11.71
C ALA A 126 17.70 8.72 12.43
N ALA A 127 16.52 9.05 12.95
CA ALA A 127 16.34 10.28 13.74
C ALA A 127 17.22 10.31 15.00
N GLU A 128 17.32 9.19 15.73
CA GLU A 128 18.21 9.07 16.89
C GLU A 128 19.69 9.27 16.51
N ILE A 129 20.12 8.66 15.38
CA ILE A 129 21.48 8.82 14.86
C ILE A 129 21.77 10.28 14.50
N LEU A 130 20.80 10.95 13.85
CA LEU A 130 20.92 12.36 13.44
C LEU A 130 20.93 13.31 14.65
N THR A 131 20.08 13.08 15.66
CA THR A 131 20.08 13.85 16.90
C THR A 131 21.45 13.77 17.59
N ALA A 132 22.05 12.58 17.68
CA ALA A 132 23.40 12.42 18.22
C ALA A 132 24.50 13.13 17.39
N ALA A 133 24.25 13.38 16.09
CA ALA A 133 25.13 14.11 15.19
C ALA A 133 24.81 15.63 15.05
N GLY A 134 23.92 16.17 15.93
CA GLY A 134 23.54 17.58 15.92
C GLY A 134 22.56 17.98 14.81
N LEU A 135 21.85 17.04 14.21
CA LEU A 135 20.89 17.22 13.12
C LEU A 135 19.45 16.83 13.55
N ASP A 136 19.07 17.23 14.78
CA ASP A 136 17.75 16.94 15.32
C ASP A 136 16.62 17.52 14.44
N GLY A 137 15.59 16.70 14.18
CA GLY A 137 14.43 17.10 13.37
C GLY A 137 14.70 17.28 11.86
N GLU A 138 15.94 17.05 11.39
CA GLU A 138 16.26 17.26 9.97
C GLU A 138 15.66 16.22 9.03
N LEU A 139 15.45 14.98 9.47
CA LEU A 139 14.75 13.96 8.67
C LEU A 139 13.23 14.16 8.74
N PHE A 140 12.69 14.18 9.94
CA PHE A 140 11.26 14.40 10.23
C PHE A 140 11.06 14.85 11.68
N ASP A 141 9.88 15.41 11.96
CA ASP A 141 9.47 15.78 13.32
C ASP A 141 8.92 14.55 14.05
N VAL A 142 9.69 14.06 15.03
CA VAL A 142 9.37 12.86 15.83
C VAL A 142 8.10 13.05 16.66
N GLN A 143 7.89 14.25 17.22
CA GLN A 143 6.69 14.56 18.01
C GLN A 143 5.45 14.58 17.12
N PHE A 144 5.53 15.23 15.95
CA PHE A 144 4.46 15.24 14.96
C PHE A 144 4.08 13.81 14.53
N GLN A 145 5.08 12.93 14.31
CA GLN A 145 4.79 11.52 13.99
C GLN A 145 4.03 10.83 15.12
N ALA A 146 4.47 10.97 16.37
CA ALA A 146 3.83 10.34 17.52
C ALA A 146 2.37 10.81 17.69
N GLU A 147 2.13 12.12 17.55
CA GLU A 147 0.78 12.71 17.60
C GLU A 147 -0.10 12.21 16.44
N THR A 148 0.49 12.06 15.25
CA THR A 148 -0.21 11.54 14.06
C THR A 148 -0.60 10.08 14.22
N ILE A 149 0.31 9.24 14.72
CA ILE A 149 0.02 7.82 15.03
C ILE A 149 -1.13 7.73 16.04
N ALA A 150 -1.07 8.52 17.12
CA ALA A 150 -2.12 8.53 18.16
C ALA A 150 -3.49 8.95 17.57
N ARG A 151 -3.51 9.96 16.70
CA ARG A 151 -4.72 10.43 16.01
C ARG A 151 -5.32 9.34 15.12
N VAL A 152 -4.50 8.65 14.34
CA VAL A 152 -4.96 7.56 13.45
C VAL A 152 -5.43 6.37 14.27
N ALA A 153 -4.74 6.00 15.36
CA ALA A 153 -5.16 4.93 16.26
C ALA A 153 -6.49 5.24 16.94
N THR A 154 -6.73 6.50 17.33
CA THR A 154 -8.03 6.96 17.86
C THR A 154 -9.13 6.82 16.82
N ALA A 155 -8.90 7.31 15.59
CA ALA A 155 -9.87 7.20 14.50
C ALA A 155 -10.21 5.73 14.17
N LEU A 156 -9.23 4.83 14.23
CA LEU A 156 -9.46 3.39 14.11
C LEU A 156 -10.34 2.87 15.24
N ALA A 157 -10.00 3.14 16.50
CA ALA A 157 -10.75 2.67 17.67
C ALA A 157 -12.21 3.14 17.64
N ASP A 158 -12.45 4.41 17.31
CA ASP A 158 -13.79 4.99 17.19
C ASP A 158 -14.62 4.30 16.08
N SER A 159 -13.95 3.91 14.98
CA SER A 159 -14.60 3.26 13.84
C SER A 159 -15.14 1.87 14.14
N LEU A 160 -14.57 1.15 15.12
CA LEU A 160 -14.96 -0.22 15.45
C LEU A 160 -16.44 -0.32 15.86
N SER A 161 -16.94 0.70 16.57
CA SER A 161 -18.34 0.77 16.97
C SER A 161 -19.30 1.04 15.79
N LEU A 162 -18.78 1.42 14.62
CA LEU A 162 -19.50 1.74 13.39
C LEU A 162 -19.30 0.67 12.31
N ALA A 163 -18.73 -0.48 12.67
CA ALA A 163 -18.51 -1.59 11.75
C ALA A 163 -19.82 -2.03 11.08
N GLN A 164 -19.78 -2.29 9.78
CA GLN A 164 -20.92 -2.70 9.00
C GLN A 164 -20.76 -4.15 8.52
N PRO A 165 -21.85 -4.96 8.46
CA PRO A 165 -21.79 -6.30 7.90
C PRO A 165 -21.30 -6.29 6.46
N ILE A 166 -20.51 -7.30 6.09
CA ILE A 166 -20.09 -7.55 4.71
C ILE A 166 -20.67 -8.87 4.27
N THR A 167 -21.46 -8.86 3.20
CA THR A 167 -22.05 -10.06 2.60
C THR A 167 -21.40 -10.45 1.27
N HIS A 168 -20.79 -9.47 0.58
CA HIS A 168 -20.20 -9.67 -0.73
C HIS A 168 -18.87 -8.94 -0.86
N ILE A 169 -17.98 -9.51 -1.67
CA ILE A 169 -16.78 -8.88 -2.18
C ILE A 169 -16.93 -8.60 -3.68
N GLY A 170 -16.57 -7.41 -4.10
CA GLY A 170 -16.54 -6.99 -5.49
C GLY A 170 -15.12 -6.90 -6.03
N MET A 171 -14.90 -7.37 -7.24
CA MET A 171 -13.62 -7.32 -7.93
C MET A 171 -13.80 -6.70 -9.30
N GLY A 172 -13.08 -5.62 -9.57
CA GLY A 172 -13.11 -4.92 -10.84
C GLY A 172 -11.72 -4.51 -11.29
N GLN A 173 -11.50 -4.43 -12.58
CA GLN A 173 -10.25 -3.91 -13.12
C GLN A 173 -10.48 -3.17 -14.43
N ALA A 174 -9.60 -2.22 -14.71
CA ALA A 174 -9.58 -1.48 -15.98
C ALA A 174 -8.15 -1.20 -16.41
N ARG A 175 -7.94 -1.19 -17.73
CA ARG A 175 -6.65 -0.82 -18.28
C ARG A 175 -6.41 0.68 -18.12
N VAL A 176 -5.25 1.02 -17.57
CA VAL A 176 -4.77 2.40 -17.50
C VAL A 176 -3.90 2.69 -18.71
N ALA A 177 -4.22 3.74 -19.44
CA ALA A 177 -3.45 4.14 -20.60
C ALA A 177 -2.57 5.37 -20.30
N ARG A 178 -1.33 5.33 -20.75
CA ARG A 178 -0.42 6.48 -20.77
C ARG A 178 -0.13 7.05 -19.36
N ILE A 179 0.13 6.16 -18.38
CA ILE A 179 0.70 6.50 -17.08
C ILE A 179 1.99 5.71 -16.88
N ALA A 180 1.88 4.40 -16.66
CA ALA A 180 3.01 3.55 -16.31
C ALA A 180 3.98 3.34 -17.47
N SER A 181 5.26 3.33 -17.14
CA SER A 181 6.36 2.90 -17.98
C SER A 181 7.51 2.42 -17.14
N ASN A 182 8.16 1.34 -17.52
CA ASN A 182 9.31 0.80 -16.78
C ASN A 182 10.53 1.71 -16.92
N ARG A 183 11.30 1.85 -15.85
CA ARG A 183 12.57 2.60 -15.84
C ARG A 183 13.63 1.90 -16.68
N ARG A 184 13.56 0.55 -16.77
CA ARG A 184 14.44 -0.28 -17.59
C ARG A 184 14.14 -0.06 -19.06
N MET A 185 15.11 0.46 -19.78
CA MET A 185 15.04 0.67 -21.23
C MET A 185 16.13 -0.16 -21.91
N VAL A 186 15.74 -0.83 -23.00
CA VAL A 186 16.67 -1.61 -23.83
C VAL A 186 16.90 -0.85 -25.11
N ALA A 187 18.16 -0.47 -25.38
CA ALA A 187 18.56 0.21 -26.61
C ALA A 187 18.65 -0.77 -27.79
N ALA A 188 18.77 -0.23 -29.00
CA ALA A 188 18.83 -1.03 -30.23
C ALA A 188 20.05 -1.99 -30.29
N ASP A 189 21.13 -1.66 -29.60
CA ASP A 189 22.34 -2.48 -29.48
C ASP A 189 22.25 -3.54 -28.35
N GLY A 190 21.09 -3.61 -27.66
CA GLY A 190 20.85 -4.54 -26.55
C GLY A 190 21.35 -4.03 -25.20
N SER A 191 21.98 -2.86 -25.12
CA SER A 191 22.38 -2.27 -23.84
C SER A 191 21.17 -1.87 -23.02
N VAL A 192 21.28 -2.02 -21.68
CA VAL A 192 20.21 -1.72 -20.72
C VAL A 192 20.60 -0.50 -19.90
N ASN A 193 19.64 0.38 -19.67
CA ASN A 193 19.76 1.47 -18.70
C ASN A 193 18.45 1.67 -17.92
N PHE A 194 18.55 2.39 -16.78
CA PHE A 194 17.43 2.68 -15.89
C PHE A 194 17.18 4.20 -15.76
N ASN A 195 17.45 4.96 -16.83
CA ASN A 195 17.46 6.42 -16.80
C ASN A 195 16.08 7.07 -16.89
N ARG A 196 15.01 6.31 -17.15
CA ARG A 196 13.65 6.87 -17.17
C ARG A 196 13.21 7.22 -15.75
N GLY A 197 13.40 8.47 -15.36
CA GLY A 197 12.86 9.04 -14.11
C GLY A 197 11.37 9.38 -14.23
N SER A 198 10.74 9.80 -13.13
CA SER A 198 9.28 10.03 -13.10
C SER A 198 8.82 11.26 -13.89
N ASN A 199 9.71 12.17 -14.25
CA ASN A 199 9.43 13.40 -15.01
C ASN A 199 10.31 13.54 -16.26
N SER A 200 10.73 12.43 -16.86
CA SER A 200 11.65 12.39 -18.00
C SER A 200 10.96 12.48 -19.37
N GLY A 201 9.66 12.75 -19.44
CA GLY A 201 8.91 12.84 -20.70
C GLY A 201 9.34 13.96 -21.67
N GLY A 202 10.10 14.94 -21.17
CA GLY A 202 10.79 15.93 -22.00
C GLY A 202 11.99 15.38 -22.77
N ASP A 203 12.62 14.31 -22.29
CA ASP A 203 13.71 13.61 -22.96
C ASP A 203 13.16 12.68 -24.05
N ALA A 204 13.65 12.85 -25.29
CA ALA A 204 13.19 12.07 -26.42
C ALA A 204 13.48 10.57 -26.28
N ILE A 205 14.63 10.18 -25.72
CA ILE A 205 15.00 8.77 -25.49
C ILE A 205 14.03 8.13 -24.51
N CYS A 206 13.77 8.77 -23.38
CA CYS A 206 12.84 8.28 -22.36
C CYS A 206 11.39 8.26 -22.85
N ARG A 207 10.97 9.27 -23.62
CA ARG A 207 9.62 9.39 -24.17
C ARG A 207 9.34 8.36 -25.26
N ASP A 208 10.28 8.16 -26.19
CA ASP A 208 10.05 7.38 -27.40
C ASP A 208 10.31 5.87 -27.20
N ALA A 209 11.12 5.47 -26.18
CA ALA A 209 11.31 4.08 -25.82
C ALA A 209 9.97 3.39 -25.43
N PRO A 210 9.83 2.06 -25.66
CA PRO A 210 8.64 1.29 -25.25
C PRO A 210 8.29 1.46 -23.76
N GLU A 211 7.04 1.18 -23.39
CA GLU A 211 6.62 1.20 -21.95
C GLU A 211 7.42 0.22 -21.09
N GLY A 212 7.89 -0.88 -21.70
CA GLY A 212 8.56 -1.96 -20.96
C GLY A 212 7.58 -2.84 -20.20
N GLU A 213 8.10 -3.59 -19.20
CA GLU A 213 7.31 -4.45 -18.34
C GLU A 213 6.53 -3.62 -17.33
N ILE A 214 5.21 -3.70 -17.37
CA ILE A 214 4.28 -3.03 -16.45
C ILE A 214 3.08 -3.92 -16.14
N ASP A 215 2.39 -3.69 -15.03
CA ASP A 215 1.00 -4.12 -14.89
C ASP A 215 0.10 -3.00 -15.40
N PRO A 216 -0.58 -3.18 -16.55
CA PRO A 216 -1.37 -2.12 -17.12
C PRO A 216 -2.74 -1.93 -16.47
N PHE A 217 -3.10 -2.72 -15.46
CA PHE A 217 -4.43 -2.72 -14.87
C PHE A 217 -4.47 -2.04 -13.51
N LEU A 218 -5.38 -1.05 -13.37
CA LEU A 218 -5.88 -0.65 -12.07
C LEU A 218 -6.86 -1.70 -11.59
N LYS A 219 -6.69 -2.15 -10.35
CA LYS A 219 -7.55 -3.13 -9.68
C LYS A 219 -8.35 -2.48 -8.57
N THR A 220 -9.59 -2.95 -8.40
CA THR A 220 -10.49 -2.54 -7.32
C THR A 220 -11.01 -3.76 -6.59
N ILE A 221 -10.83 -3.82 -5.27
CA ILE A 221 -11.55 -4.72 -4.37
C ILE A 221 -12.52 -3.87 -3.56
N SER A 222 -13.77 -4.31 -3.44
CA SER A 222 -14.81 -3.55 -2.73
C SER A 222 -15.63 -4.46 -1.82
N PHE A 223 -16.08 -3.90 -0.69
CA PHE A 223 -16.92 -4.61 0.28
C PHE A 223 -18.35 -4.08 0.27
N TRP A 224 -19.31 -4.99 0.33
CA TRP A 224 -20.73 -4.71 0.14
C TRP A 224 -21.58 -5.40 1.21
N ASN A 225 -22.59 -4.69 1.67
CA ASN A 225 -23.69 -5.29 2.42
C ASN A 225 -24.89 -5.45 1.46
N GLU A 226 -25.11 -6.66 0.98
CA GLU A 226 -26.03 -6.97 -0.13
C GLU A 226 -25.71 -6.12 -1.37
N ASP A 227 -26.59 -5.20 -1.76
CA ASP A 227 -26.40 -4.30 -2.89
C ASP A 227 -25.79 -2.95 -2.51
N LYS A 228 -25.57 -2.70 -1.21
CA LYS A 228 -25.03 -1.44 -0.72
C LYS A 228 -23.51 -1.49 -0.62
N PRO A 229 -22.75 -0.73 -1.42
CA PRO A 229 -21.32 -0.63 -1.28
C PRO A 229 -20.92 0.13 -0.02
N ILE A 230 -19.81 -0.26 0.61
CA ILE A 230 -19.27 0.37 1.83
C ILE A 230 -17.94 1.06 1.51
N VAL A 231 -17.01 0.32 0.94
CA VAL A 231 -15.65 0.80 0.65
C VAL A 231 -15.11 0.17 -0.63
N ALA A 232 -14.32 0.93 -1.39
CA ALA A 232 -13.56 0.49 -2.55
C ALA A 232 -12.07 0.72 -2.30
N ILE A 233 -11.29 -0.34 -2.37
CA ILE A 233 -9.83 -0.35 -2.28
C ILE A 233 -9.29 -0.46 -3.69
N GLN A 234 -8.48 0.52 -4.10
CA GLN A 234 -7.93 0.62 -5.44
C GLN A 234 -6.41 0.48 -5.41
N ASN A 235 -5.85 -0.10 -6.47
CA ASN A 235 -4.43 -0.37 -6.55
C ASN A 235 -3.93 -0.23 -8.00
N TYR A 236 -2.79 0.44 -8.18
CA TYR A 236 -2.11 0.54 -9.46
C TYR A 236 -0.60 0.64 -9.27
N ALA A 237 0.16 -0.08 -10.10
CA ALA A 237 1.62 -0.13 -10.01
C ALA A 237 2.27 1.00 -10.82
N THR A 238 2.65 2.08 -10.14
CA THR A 238 3.50 3.14 -10.67
C THR A 238 4.02 4.02 -9.55
N HIS A 239 5.22 4.56 -9.67
CA HIS A 239 5.66 5.64 -8.78
C HIS A 239 4.64 6.78 -8.81
N PRO A 240 4.03 7.14 -7.70
CA PRO A 240 2.95 8.13 -7.64
C PRO A 240 3.50 9.56 -7.59
N MET A 241 4.36 9.90 -8.52
CA MET A 241 5.11 11.14 -8.54
C MET A 241 5.04 11.80 -9.92
N SER A 242 4.39 12.96 -10.01
CA SER A 242 4.36 13.77 -11.24
C SER A 242 5.46 14.81 -11.28
N TYR A 243 5.69 15.53 -10.18
CA TYR A 243 6.83 16.41 -9.91
C TYR A 243 6.98 16.58 -8.39
N TYR A 244 8.15 17.04 -7.94
CA TYR A 244 8.48 17.15 -6.51
C TYR A 244 9.57 18.18 -6.26
N GLY A 245 9.88 18.43 -4.99
CA GLY A 245 10.96 19.31 -4.58
C GLY A 245 10.65 20.80 -4.70
N ARG A 246 9.37 21.16 -4.79
CA ARG A 246 8.90 22.55 -4.87
C ARG A 246 8.50 23.16 -3.53
N GLY A 247 8.59 22.39 -2.44
CA GLY A 247 8.07 22.78 -1.14
C GLY A 247 6.53 22.77 -1.08
N GLU A 248 5.90 22.00 -1.92
CA GLU A 248 4.44 21.92 -2.09
C GLU A 248 3.94 20.57 -1.59
N VAL A 249 3.36 20.51 -0.38
CA VAL A 249 2.77 19.28 0.16
C VAL A 249 1.56 18.90 -0.66
N THR A 250 1.52 17.64 -1.15
CA THR A 250 0.42 17.13 -1.99
C THR A 250 0.41 15.60 -1.97
N SER A 251 -0.79 15.01 -2.11
CA SER A 251 -0.97 13.58 -2.34
C SER A 251 -0.70 13.13 -3.79
N ASP A 252 -0.24 14.06 -4.63
CA ASP A 252 0.05 13.91 -6.05
C ASP A 252 -1.13 13.35 -6.87
N PHE A 253 -0.92 13.02 -8.15
CA PHE A 253 -1.98 12.63 -9.08
C PHE A 253 -2.82 11.44 -8.59
N VAL A 254 -2.24 10.53 -7.81
CA VAL A 254 -2.95 9.35 -7.29
C VAL A 254 -3.95 9.74 -6.18
N GLY A 255 -3.53 10.57 -5.22
CA GLY A 255 -4.41 11.08 -4.18
C GLY A 255 -5.48 12.01 -4.75
N LEU A 256 -5.10 12.89 -5.71
CA LEU A 256 -6.05 13.76 -6.40
C LEU A 256 -7.13 12.97 -7.17
N ALA A 257 -6.76 11.85 -7.82
CA ALA A 257 -7.72 10.96 -8.49
C ALA A 257 -8.65 10.28 -7.49
N ARG A 258 -8.12 9.76 -6.35
CA ARG A 258 -8.88 9.18 -5.25
C ARG A 258 -9.88 10.19 -4.67
N GLU A 259 -9.43 11.42 -4.37
CA GLU A 259 -10.29 12.47 -3.83
C GLU A 259 -11.40 12.88 -4.80
N ARG A 260 -11.10 12.94 -6.09
CA ARG A 260 -12.12 13.19 -7.11
C ARG A 260 -13.15 12.05 -7.14
N ARG A 261 -12.72 10.79 -7.11
CA ARG A 261 -13.61 9.63 -7.06
C ARG A 261 -14.47 9.61 -5.80
N GLN A 262 -13.91 10.03 -4.66
CA GLN A 262 -14.66 10.16 -3.41
C GLN A 262 -15.74 11.25 -3.48
N ARG A 263 -15.48 12.36 -4.17
CA ARG A 263 -16.47 13.44 -4.35
C ARG A 263 -17.63 13.05 -5.27
N ASP A 264 -17.39 12.17 -6.25
CA ASP A 264 -18.45 11.70 -7.15
C ASP A 264 -19.45 10.79 -6.44
N ASP A 265 -18.99 10.02 -5.45
CA ASP A 265 -19.84 9.13 -4.67
C ASP A 265 -19.41 9.13 -3.20
N LEU A 266 -20.14 9.91 -2.39
CA LEU A 266 -19.91 10.03 -0.95
C LEU A 266 -20.37 8.80 -0.16
N SER A 267 -21.14 7.90 -0.76
CA SER A 267 -21.66 6.69 -0.10
C SER A 267 -20.63 5.57 -0.02
N VAL A 268 -19.57 5.62 -0.84
CA VAL A 268 -18.52 4.61 -0.91
C VAL A 268 -17.17 5.23 -0.56
N ARG A 269 -16.57 4.81 0.55
CA ARG A 269 -15.25 5.29 0.91
C ARG A 269 -14.21 4.82 -0.12
N GLN A 270 -13.40 5.73 -0.62
CA GLN A 270 -12.33 5.46 -1.57
C GLN A 270 -10.97 5.37 -0.85
N ILE A 271 -10.28 4.25 -1.00
CA ILE A 271 -8.91 4.03 -0.49
C ILE A 271 -8.03 3.66 -1.68
N TYR A 272 -6.84 4.21 -1.73
CA TYR A 272 -5.86 3.89 -2.77
C TYR A 272 -4.57 3.37 -2.14
N PHE A 273 -4.09 2.25 -2.65
CA PHE A 273 -2.78 1.69 -2.35
C PHE A 273 -1.93 1.67 -3.62
N THR A 274 -0.69 2.08 -3.51
CA THR A 274 0.26 1.96 -4.61
C THR A 274 0.69 0.50 -4.76
N GLY A 275 0.70 -0.02 -6.00
CA GLY A 275 1.22 -1.34 -6.31
C GLY A 275 2.75 -1.36 -6.34
N CYS A 276 3.35 -2.49 -6.75
CA CYS A 276 4.80 -2.61 -6.85
C CYS A 276 5.32 -1.73 -7.99
N GLY A 277 5.73 -0.52 -7.65
CA GLY A 277 6.15 0.51 -8.61
C GLY A 277 7.64 0.85 -8.55
N GLY A 278 8.51 0.04 -7.92
CA GLY A 278 9.92 0.37 -7.76
C GLY A 278 10.64 0.69 -9.08
N ASP A 279 10.38 -0.09 -10.10
CA ASP A 279 10.91 0.12 -11.46
C ASP A 279 9.91 0.73 -12.44
N VAL A 280 8.71 1.09 -11.99
CA VAL A 280 7.65 1.65 -12.85
C VAL A 280 7.37 3.11 -12.49
N THR A 281 7.28 3.96 -13.50
CA THR A 281 7.13 5.41 -13.35
C THR A 281 6.25 6.01 -14.45
N ALA A 282 5.75 7.22 -14.23
CA ALA A 282 5.03 7.99 -15.24
C ALA A 282 5.95 8.63 -16.30
N GLY A 283 7.26 8.41 -16.22
CA GLY A 283 8.28 9.19 -16.92
C GLY A 283 8.20 9.26 -18.42
N LYS A 284 7.61 8.26 -19.09
CA LYS A 284 7.34 8.33 -20.55
C LYS A 284 6.32 9.42 -20.91
N TYR A 285 5.38 9.69 -20.02
CA TYR A 285 4.18 10.51 -20.27
C TYR A 285 4.12 11.78 -19.41
N ASN A 286 5.20 12.08 -18.70
CA ASN A 286 5.29 13.16 -17.75
C ASN A 286 6.60 13.93 -17.90
N ALA A 287 6.51 15.22 -18.21
CA ALA A 287 7.65 16.15 -18.26
C ALA A 287 7.74 17.02 -16.98
N GLY A 288 6.96 16.72 -15.95
CA GLY A 288 6.99 17.44 -14.68
C GLY A 288 6.23 18.77 -14.69
N THR A 289 5.24 18.92 -15.56
CA THR A 289 4.43 20.12 -15.64
C THR A 289 3.09 19.98 -14.87
N PRO A 290 2.45 21.11 -14.47
CA PRO A 290 1.10 21.07 -13.89
C PRO A 290 0.06 20.44 -14.83
N ASP A 291 0.22 20.58 -16.15
CA ASP A 291 -0.66 19.97 -17.14
C ASP A 291 -0.50 18.45 -17.16
N ASP A 292 0.73 17.96 -17.04
CA ASP A 292 0.99 16.53 -16.94
C ASP A 292 0.34 15.94 -15.66
N ARG A 293 0.48 16.61 -14.50
CA ARG A 293 -0.20 16.17 -13.26
C ARG A 293 -1.70 16.08 -13.46
N ARG A 294 -2.34 17.09 -14.09
CA ARG A 294 -3.77 17.04 -14.40
C ARG A 294 -4.13 15.89 -15.33
N ALA A 295 -3.33 15.67 -16.38
CA ALA A 295 -3.55 14.59 -17.33
C ALA A 295 -3.39 13.19 -16.69
N LEU A 296 -2.39 13.00 -15.81
CA LEU A 296 -2.20 11.76 -15.05
C LEU A 296 -3.36 11.54 -14.09
N THR A 297 -3.78 12.57 -13.34
CA THR A 297 -4.96 12.53 -12.46
C THR A 297 -6.21 12.10 -13.21
N GLU A 298 -6.48 12.72 -14.38
CA GLU A 298 -7.65 12.39 -15.19
C GLU A 298 -7.63 10.94 -15.67
N ARG A 299 -6.49 10.46 -16.20
CA ARG A 299 -6.36 9.10 -16.72
C ARG A 299 -6.55 8.05 -15.62
N LEU A 300 -5.99 8.29 -14.44
CA LEU A 300 -6.15 7.38 -13.31
C LEU A 300 -7.58 7.39 -12.78
N TYR A 301 -8.20 8.56 -12.64
CA TYR A 301 -9.59 8.71 -12.26
C TYR A 301 -10.53 7.96 -13.22
N GLN A 302 -10.34 8.10 -14.53
CA GLN A 302 -11.15 7.37 -15.54
C GLN A 302 -10.98 5.85 -15.40
N ALA A 303 -9.77 5.38 -15.11
CA ALA A 303 -9.53 3.96 -14.85
C ALA A 303 -10.22 3.49 -13.56
N MET A 304 -10.26 4.31 -12.50
CA MET A 304 -11.01 4.03 -11.27
C MET A 304 -12.51 3.88 -11.54
N VAL A 305 -13.08 4.77 -12.35
CA VAL A 305 -14.50 4.70 -12.75
C VAL A 305 -14.75 3.42 -13.53
N ALA A 306 -13.95 3.14 -14.57
CA ALA A 306 -14.11 1.96 -15.40
C ALA A 306 -13.91 0.64 -14.62
N ALA A 307 -12.95 0.57 -13.68
CA ALA A 307 -12.77 -0.59 -12.83
C ALA A 307 -13.97 -0.81 -11.90
N TRP A 308 -14.55 0.27 -11.39
CA TRP A 308 -15.78 0.20 -10.59
C TRP A 308 -16.95 -0.31 -11.40
N GLU A 309 -17.19 0.19 -12.60
CA GLU A 309 -18.26 -0.23 -13.51
C GLU A 309 -18.11 -1.71 -13.93
N ASN A 310 -16.88 -2.21 -14.03
CA ASN A 310 -16.56 -3.60 -14.33
C ASN A 310 -16.60 -4.53 -13.10
N THR A 311 -17.04 -4.05 -11.94
CA THR A 311 -17.04 -4.83 -10.70
C THR A 311 -18.00 -6.02 -10.78
N ARG A 312 -17.44 -7.23 -10.63
CA ARG A 312 -18.19 -8.46 -10.39
C ARG A 312 -18.24 -8.74 -8.89
N ARG A 313 -19.42 -8.89 -8.33
CA ARG A 313 -19.64 -9.24 -6.92
C ARG A 313 -19.84 -10.75 -6.77
N VAL A 314 -19.30 -11.29 -5.68
CA VAL A 314 -19.55 -12.67 -5.24
C VAL A 314 -19.82 -12.67 -3.74
N PRO A 315 -20.55 -13.65 -3.19
CA PRO A 315 -20.68 -13.80 -1.73
C PRO A 315 -19.31 -13.88 -1.06
N LEU A 316 -19.17 -13.23 0.09
CA LEU A 316 -18.00 -13.33 0.94
C LEU A 316 -18.20 -14.47 1.94
N GLU A 317 -17.46 -15.56 1.77
CA GLU A 317 -17.63 -16.77 2.60
C GLU A 317 -16.60 -16.83 3.73
N LYS A 318 -15.43 -16.23 3.54
CA LYS A 318 -14.32 -16.25 4.53
C LYS A 318 -13.43 -15.03 4.44
N ILE A 319 -12.73 -14.74 5.52
CA ILE A 319 -11.59 -13.84 5.59
C ILE A 319 -10.47 -14.60 6.31
N ASP A 320 -9.49 -15.09 5.58
CA ASP A 320 -8.32 -15.77 6.12
C ASP A 320 -7.10 -14.84 6.11
N PHE A 321 -6.18 -15.10 7.02
CA PHE A 321 -4.94 -14.35 7.13
C PHE A 321 -3.74 -15.31 7.14
N ARG A 322 -2.73 -14.98 6.35
CA ARG A 322 -1.44 -15.67 6.32
C ARG A 322 -0.32 -14.64 6.32
N SER A 323 0.81 -14.98 6.91
CA SER A 323 2.00 -14.14 6.91
C SER A 323 3.25 -15.00 6.76
N ALA A 324 4.25 -14.48 6.08
CA ALA A 324 5.56 -15.09 5.95
C ALA A 324 6.64 -14.07 6.30
N ALA A 325 7.57 -14.46 7.17
CA ALA A 325 8.70 -13.62 7.55
C ALA A 325 9.81 -13.72 6.50
N VAL A 326 10.28 -12.57 6.00
CA VAL A 326 11.39 -12.48 5.06
C VAL A 326 12.57 -11.77 5.70
N GLN A 327 13.72 -12.40 5.66
CA GLN A 327 14.97 -11.81 6.11
C GLN A 327 15.86 -11.52 4.91
N PHE A 328 16.04 -10.23 4.58
CA PHE A 328 16.96 -9.81 3.53
C PHE A 328 18.36 -9.63 4.08
N GLU A 329 19.35 -9.77 3.20
CA GLU A 329 20.72 -9.37 3.48
C GLU A 329 20.92 -7.91 3.09
N PHE A 330 21.72 -7.19 3.88
CA PHE A 330 22.07 -5.82 3.58
C PHE A 330 23.13 -5.77 2.46
N HIS A 331 23.00 -4.78 1.56
CA HIS A 331 23.85 -4.68 0.37
C HIS A 331 25.34 -4.55 0.73
N PRO A 332 26.24 -5.38 0.15
CA PRO A 332 27.64 -5.46 0.56
C PRO A 332 28.55 -4.35 0.00
N ARG A 333 28.02 -3.33 -0.69
CA ARG A 333 28.84 -2.22 -1.24
C ARG A 333 29.72 -1.60 -0.14
N PRO A 334 31.00 -1.30 -0.40
CA PRO A 334 31.93 -0.76 0.61
C PRO A 334 31.42 0.52 1.29
N GLY A 335 30.78 1.43 0.53
CA GLY A 335 30.18 2.66 1.05
C GLY A 335 29.00 2.44 1.99
N LEU A 336 28.45 1.23 2.05
CA LEU A 336 27.37 0.83 2.95
C LEU A 336 27.87 -0.02 4.14
N SER A 337 29.18 -0.13 4.37
CA SER A 337 29.71 -0.71 5.61
C SER A 337 29.31 0.16 6.81
N GLU A 338 29.19 -0.43 7.99
CA GLU A 338 28.79 0.32 9.20
C GLU A 338 29.74 1.48 9.46
N SER A 339 31.06 1.25 9.34
CA SER A 339 32.07 2.29 9.54
C SER A 339 31.99 3.41 8.50
N ALA A 340 31.71 3.08 7.22
CA ALA A 340 31.55 4.10 6.18
C ALA A 340 30.31 4.96 6.42
N LEU A 341 29.17 4.35 6.80
CA LEU A 341 27.96 5.08 7.12
C LEU A 341 28.10 5.95 8.37
N GLN A 342 28.76 5.45 9.41
CA GLN A 342 29.08 6.23 10.62
C GLN A 342 29.98 7.43 10.29
N ALA A 343 31.02 7.23 9.47
CA ALA A 343 31.90 8.30 9.03
C ALA A 343 31.14 9.36 8.23
N ALA A 344 30.25 8.94 7.30
CA ALA A 344 29.43 9.88 6.52
C ALA A 344 28.45 10.68 7.38
N VAL A 345 27.83 10.08 8.40
CA VAL A 345 26.99 10.80 9.37
C VAL A 345 27.77 11.86 10.13
N ALA A 346 29.02 11.58 10.51
CA ALA A 346 29.88 12.47 11.28
C ALA A 346 30.59 13.56 10.44
N ASP A 347 30.65 13.40 9.12
CA ASP A 347 31.39 14.30 8.22
C ASP A 347 30.61 15.59 7.97
N GLU A 348 31.01 16.68 8.62
CA GLU A 348 30.42 18.00 8.48
C GLU A 348 30.66 18.67 7.11
N SER A 349 31.57 18.10 6.28
CA SER A 349 31.77 18.59 4.91
C SER A 349 30.71 18.09 3.93
N LEU A 350 29.94 17.05 4.30
CA LEU A 350 28.81 16.54 3.55
C LEU A 350 27.57 17.39 3.79
N THR A 351 26.66 17.42 2.80
CA THR A 351 25.39 18.11 2.97
C THR A 351 24.50 17.40 4.00
N THR A 352 23.55 18.12 4.58
CA THR A 352 22.56 17.55 5.51
C THR A 352 21.84 16.34 4.88
N GLU A 353 21.49 16.41 3.60
CA GLU A 353 20.80 15.35 2.86
C GLU A 353 21.66 14.08 2.73
N GLN A 354 22.96 14.24 2.45
CA GLN A 354 23.90 13.11 2.40
C GLN A 354 24.04 12.44 3.77
N ARG A 355 24.12 13.24 4.85
CA ARG A 355 24.19 12.73 6.22
C ARG A 355 22.90 12.02 6.63
N ILE A 356 21.73 12.54 6.21
CA ILE A 356 20.42 11.89 6.42
C ILE A 356 20.39 10.54 5.71
N LEU A 357 20.79 10.47 4.44
CA LEU A 357 20.84 9.22 3.67
C LEU A 357 21.74 8.18 4.35
N ALA A 358 22.91 8.61 4.84
CA ALA A 358 23.81 7.74 5.59
C ALA A 358 23.18 7.25 6.91
N ALA A 359 22.47 8.10 7.64
CA ALA A 359 21.77 7.73 8.87
C ALA A 359 20.66 6.70 8.61
N MET A 360 19.85 6.86 7.55
CA MET A 360 18.84 5.89 7.14
C MET A 360 19.48 4.54 6.74
N GLY A 361 20.59 4.57 6.00
CA GLY A 361 21.36 3.36 5.68
C GLY A 361 21.87 2.66 6.92
N LEU A 362 22.39 3.41 7.91
CA LEU A 362 22.91 2.87 9.17
C LEU A 362 21.78 2.27 10.04
N SER A 363 20.62 2.93 10.12
CA SER A 363 19.44 2.43 10.79
C SER A 363 18.98 1.10 10.19
N SER A 364 18.86 1.03 8.86
CA SER A 364 18.48 -0.19 8.14
C SER A 364 19.48 -1.33 8.33
N ARG A 365 20.79 -1.00 8.27
CA ARG A 365 21.86 -1.99 8.52
C ARG A 365 21.78 -2.58 9.93
N ARG A 366 21.51 -1.75 10.95
CA ARG A 366 21.34 -2.19 12.34
C ARG A 366 20.12 -3.11 12.50
N ARG A 367 19.00 -2.81 11.83
CA ARG A 367 17.81 -3.69 11.80
C ARG A 367 18.15 -5.08 11.25
N VAL A 368 18.87 -5.13 10.12
CA VAL A 368 19.31 -6.39 9.51
C VAL A 368 20.27 -7.15 10.45
N ALA A 369 21.24 -6.46 11.04
CA ALA A 369 22.19 -7.06 11.99
C ALA A 369 21.49 -7.60 13.26
N ALA A 370 20.38 -7.00 13.68
CA ALA A 370 19.54 -7.48 14.77
C ALA A 370 18.67 -8.70 14.38
N GLY A 371 18.72 -9.14 13.11
CA GLY A 371 17.95 -10.28 12.63
C GLY A 371 16.44 -10.04 12.55
N GLN A 372 15.99 -8.77 12.48
CA GLN A 372 14.58 -8.43 12.41
C GLN A 372 14.03 -8.66 11.00
N PRO A 373 13.05 -9.58 10.82
CA PRO A 373 12.47 -9.85 9.51
C PRO A 373 11.48 -8.77 9.10
N ILE A 374 11.03 -8.85 7.85
CA ILE A 374 9.84 -8.16 7.34
C ILE A 374 8.73 -9.18 7.17
N ASP A 375 7.53 -8.86 7.64
CA ASP A 375 6.34 -9.66 7.38
C ASP A 375 5.81 -9.38 5.97
N VAL A 376 5.48 -10.45 5.25
CA VAL A 376 4.73 -10.41 3.98
C VAL A 376 3.34 -10.98 4.26
N PRO A 377 2.38 -10.15 4.69
CA PRO A 377 1.04 -10.60 5.01
C PRO A 377 0.17 -10.73 3.76
N CYS A 378 -0.78 -11.66 3.82
CA CYS A 378 -1.81 -11.88 2.81
C CYS A 378 -3.17 -12.03 3.48
N VAL A 379 -4.16 -11.27 3.01
CA VAL A 379 -5.57 -11.45 3.35
C VAL A 379 -6.24 -12.20 2.21
N ASP A 380 -6.84 -13.36 2.50
CA ASP A 380 -7.48 -14.24 1.51
C ASP A 380 -9.00 -14.25 1.72
N PHE A 381 -9.72 -13.80 0.70
CA PHE A 381 -11.19 -13.77 0.64
C PHE A 381 -11.78 -14.93 -0.20
N GLY A 382 -10.97 -15.93 -0.54
CA GLY A 382 -11.33 -16.99 -1.46
C GLY A 382 -11.21 -16.54 -2.93
N ALA A 383 -12.11 -15.72 -3.40
CA ALA A 383 -12.10 -15.22 -4.78
C ALA A 383 -11.06 -14.12 -5.05
N ALA A 384 -10.55 -13.46 -4.02
CA ALA A 384 -9.55 -12.41 -4.12
C ALA A 384 -8.54 -12.50 -2.98
N GLN A 385 -7.31 -12.00 -3.22
CA GLN A 385 -6.27 -11.86 -2.22
C GLN A 385 -5.69 -10.45 -2.25
N ILE A 386 -5.33 -9.94 -1.06
CA ILE A 386 -4.52 -8.73 -0.89
C ILE A 386 -3.21 -9.15 -0.25
N VAL A 387 -2.08 -8.89 -0.89
CA VAL A 387 -0.74 -9.15 -0.35
C VAL A 387 0.05 -7.86 -0.27
N LEU A 388 0.75 -7.63 0.86
CA LEU A 388 1.61 -6.47 1.07
C LEU A 388 3.08 -6.86 0.93
N LEU A 389 3.79 -6.13 0.06
CA LEU A 389 5.22 -6.30 -0.19
C LEU A 389 6.02 -5.13 0.39
N PRO A 390 7.29 -5.38 0.76
CA PRO A 390 8.16 -4.35 1.34
C PRO A 390 8.63 -3.33 0.32
N GLY A 391 8.86 -2.12 0.79
CA GLY A 391 9.55 -1.04 0.11
C GLY A 391 9.19 -0.84 -1.36
N GLU A 392 10.17 -0.43 -2.12
CA GLU A 392 10.05 -0.21 -3.56
C GLU A 392 10.24 -1.50 -4.36
N SER A 393 9.39 -2.52 -4.08
CA SER A 393 9.39 -3.78 -4.83
C SER A 393 9.13 -3.53 -6.32
N PHE A 394 9.91 -4.19 -7.18
CA PHE A 394 9.75 -4.10 -8.63
C PHE A 394 8.46 -4.77 -9.09
N VAL A 395 7.92 -4.33 -10.23
CA VAL A 395 6.64 -4.82 -10.78
C VAL A 395 6.62 -6.32 -11.04
N GLY A 396 7.77 -6.91 -11.31
CA GLY A 396 7.94 -8.35 -11.48
C GLY A 396 7.40 -9.17 -10.29
N PHE A 397 7.49 -8.65 -9.06
CA PHE A 397 6.92 -9.32 -7.87
C PHE A 397 5.39 -9.28 -7.87
N GLN A 398 4.78 -8.17 -8.31
CA GLN A 398 3.33 -8.08 -8.48
C GLN A 398 2.82 -9.06 -9.53
N LEU A 399 3.49 -9.14 -10.67
CA LEU A 399 3.16 -10.07 -11.74
C LEU A 399 3.35 -11.52 -11.29
N THR A 400 4.42 -11.82 -10.53
CA THR A 400 4.65 -13.14 -9.92
C THR A 400 3.54 -13.51 -8.95
N ALA A 401 3.11 -12.58 -8.07
CA ALA A 401 2.01 -12.83 -7.13
C ALA A 401 0.71 -13.20 -7.87
N GLN A 402 0.40 -12.51 -8.97
CA GLN A 402 -0.76 -12.81 -9.81
C GLN A 402 -0.64 -14.17 -10.53
N GLN A 403 0.55 -14.51 -11.01
CA GLN A 403 0.81 -15.82 -11.66
C GLN A 403 0.71 -17.00 -10.70
N LEU A 404 1.01 -16.80 -9.41
CA LEU A 404 0.85 -17.85 -8.38
C LEU A 404 -0.61 -18.22 -8.09
N ARG A 405 -1.56 -17.35 -8.42
CA ARG A 405 -3.00 -17.57 -8.25
C ARG A 405 -3.75 -17.11 -9.52
N PRO A 406 -3.58 -17.80 -10.67
CA PRO A 406 -4.12 -17.38 -11.97
C PRO A 406 -5.65 -17.36 -12.01
N ASP A 407 -6.30 -18.20 -11.17
CA ASP A 407 -7.76 -18.32 -11.09
C ASP A 407 -8.39 -17.39 -10.03
N SER A 408 -7.60 -16.51 -9.43
CA SER A 408 -8.03 -15.60 -8.37
C SER A 408 -7.68 -14.14 -8.68
N PHE A 409 -8.36 -13.21 -8.01
CA PHE A 409 -8.12 -11.78 -8.17
C PHE A 409 -7.06 -11.31 -7.16
N VAL A 410 -5.78 -11.29 -7.54
CA VAL A 410 -4.68 -10.88 -6.66
C VAL A 410 -4.41 -9.39 -6.80
N MET A 411 -4.47 -8.68 -5.67
CA MET A 411 -4.04 -7.29 -5.50
C MET A 411 -2.74 -7.26 -4.71
N ALA A 412 -1.63 -6.89 -5.35
CA ALA A 412 -0.34 -6.72 -4.71
C ALA A 412 -0.12 -5.25 -4.36
N ILE A 413 0.07 -4.95 -3.08
CA ILE A 413 0.37 -3.63 -2.54
C ILE A 413 1.88 -3.56 -2.32
N GLY A 414 2.54 -2.51 -2.77
CA GLY A 414 3.92 -2.19 -2.46
C GLY A 414 4.05 -1.26 -1.25
N TYR A 415 5.28 -0.84 -0.97
CA TYR A 415 5.59 0.22 0.01
C TYR A 415 5.11 -0.06 1.45
N GLY A 416 5.19 -1.34 1.86
CA GLY A 416 5.13 -1.75 3.26
C GLY A 416 6.36 -1.27 4.03
N GLU A 417 6.95 -2.10 4.91
CA GLU A 417 8.23 -1.76 5.57
C GLU A 417 9.28 -1.34 4.55
N SER A 418 9.70 -0.08 4.60
CA SER A 418 10.47 0.54 3.51
C SER A 418 11.98 0.64 3.79
N TRP A 419 12.52 -0.02 4.85
CA TRP A 419 13.97 0.01 5.10
C TRP A 419 14.79 -0.54 3.94
N THR A 420 14.21 -1.38 3.12
CA THR A 420 14.83 -1.99 1.95
C THR A 420 15.21 -0.98 0.88
N GLY A 421 14.48 0.16 0.81
CA GLY A 421 14.44 0.98 -0.39
C GLY A 421 13.94 0.13 -1.57
N TYR A 422 14.66 0.19 -2.68
CA TYR A 422 14.36 -0.67 -3.83
C TYR A 422 14.56 -2.15 -3.51
N VAL A 423 13.63 -2.99 -4.01
CA VAL A 423 13.76 -4.45 -4.03
C VAL A 423 13.74 -4.90 -5.49
N PRO A 424 14.92 -4.97 -6.16
CA PRO A 424 15.00 -5.36 -7.56
C PRO A 424 14.80 -6.86 -7.76
N THR A 425 14.40 -7.22 -8.99
CA THR A 425 14.51 -8.60 -9.48
C THR A 425 15.97 -8.97 -9.74
N GLU A 426 16.28 -10.26 -9.80
CA GLU A 426 17.64 -10.73 -10.11
C GLU A 426 18.08 -10.28 -11.50
N SER A 427 17.14 -10.23 -12.45
CA SER A 427 17.42 -9.71 -13.80
C SER A 427 17.87 -8.24 -13.77
N ALA A 428 17.27 -7.42 -12.91
CA ALA A 428 17.68 -6.01 -12.77
C ALA A 428 19.07 -5.85 -12.15
N PHE A 429 19.43 -6.69 -11.17
CA PHE A 429 20.80 -6.73 -10.64
C PHE A 429 21.79 -7.13 -11.73
N ASN A 430 21.48 -8.14 -12.54
CA ASN A 430 22.33 -8.60 -13.65
C ASN A 430 22.47 -7.55 -14.74
N ASP A 431 21.45 -6.72 -14.97
CA ASP A 431 21.48 -5.57 -15.87
C ASP A 431 22.19 -4.33 -15.28
N GLY A 432 22.73 -4.43 -14.06
CA GLY A 432 23.49 -3.37 -13.41
C GLY A 432 22.67 -2.29 -12.75
N PHE A 433 21.41 -2.60 -12.32
CA PHE A 433 20.63 -1.64 -11.55
C PHE A 433 21.39 -1.20 -10.29
N THR A 434 21.49 0.10 -10.09
CA THR A 434 22.06 0.72 -8.91
C THR A 434 21.29 1.98 -8.55
N ASN A 435 21.22 2.28 -7.25
CA ASN A 435 20.57 3.47 -6.72
C ASN A 435 21.10 3.75 -5.30
N ASP A 436 21.07 4.99 -4.86
CA ASP A 436 21.46 5.35 -3.49
C ASP A 436 20.44 4.85 -2.45
N TRP A 437 19.21 4.58 -2.89
CA TRP A 437 18.12 3.99 -2.09
C TRP A 437 18.05 2.46 -2.16
N LEU A 438 19.13 1.79 -2.60
CA LEU A 438 19.20 0.33 -2.70
C LEU A 438 20.02 -0.22 -1.52
N TRP A 439 19.35 -0.82 -0.55
CA TRP A 439 19.98 -1.40 0.65
C TRP A 439 19.94 -2.92 0.73
N VAL A 440 19.14 -3.59 -0.08
CA VAL A 440 19.08 -5.07 -0.13
C VAL A 440 20.15 -5.62 -1.08
N ALA A 441 20.70 -6.78 -0.69
CA ALA A 441 21.67 -7.51 -1.51
C ALA A 441 21.01 -8.27 -2.67
N PRO A 442 21.75 -8.62 -3.75
CA PRO A 442 21.36 -9.64 -4.71
C PRO A 442 20.91 -10.95 -4.00
N GLY A 443 19.98 -11.69 -4.60
CA GLY A 443 19.32 -12.84 -3.97
C GLY A 443 18.04 -12.49 -3.20
N SER A 444 17.68 -11.22 -3.12
CA SER A 444 16.41 -10.74 -2.52
C SER A 444 15.17 -11.31 -3.23
N GLU A 445 15.22 -11.48 -4.57
CA GLU A 445 14.11 -12.06 -5.34
C GLU A 445 13.75 -13.47 -4.90
N ALA A 446 14.73 -14.34 -4.70
CA ALA A 446 14.48 -15.71 -4.28
C ALA A 446 13.76 -15.78 -2.92
N ARG A 447 14.16 -14.90 -1.97
CA ARG A 447 13.59 -14.80 -0.63
C ARG A 447 12.14 -14.28 -0.66
N LEU A 448 11.90 -13.18 -1.38
CA LEU A 448 10.55 -12.60 -1.48
C LEU A 448 9.60 -13.50 -2.26
N SER A 449 10.07 -14.13 -3.35
CA SER A 449 9.28 -15.09 -4.12
C SER A 449 8.93 -16.35 -3.32
N ALA A 450 9.79 -16.81 -2.39
CA ALA A 450 9.49 -17.90 -1.48
C ALA A 450 8.36 -17.51 -0.51
N ALA A 451 8.40 -16.30 0.05
CA ALA A 451 7.33 -15.80 0.91
C ALA A 451 6.00 -15.65 0.16
N LEU A 452 6.02 -15.13 -1.08
CA LEU A 452 4.83 -15.04 -1.92
C LEU A 452 4.20 -16.41 -2.17
N ARG A 453 5.03 -17.42 -2.49
CA ARG A 453 4.53 -18.80 -2.64
C ARG A 453 3.89 -19.32 -1.35
N GLN A 454 4.48 -19.05 -0.21
CA GLN A 454 3.95 -19.50 1.09
C GLN A 454 2.60 -18.87 1.42
N VAL A 455 2.45 -17.54 1.24
CA VAL A 455 1.21 -16.82 1.63
C VAL A 455 0.11 -16.92 0.60
N LEU A 456 0.46 -17.15 -0.68
CA LEU A 456 -0.49 -17.29 -1.77
C LEU A 456 -0.78 -18.78 -2.12
N ALA A 457 -0.12 -19.76 -1.48
CA ALA A 457 -0.48 -21.17 -1.68
C ALA A 457 -1.97 -21.34 -1.37
N GLY A 458 -2.72 -21.92 -2.31
CA GLY A 458 -4.09 -22.38 -2.06
C GLY A 458 -4.08 -23.56 -1.09
N ASP A 459 -5.20 -23.76 -0.39
CA ASP A 459 -5.47 -24.99 0.36
C ASP A 459 -5.61 -26.17 -0.60
#